data_9733a326566e9df26aae9de4b2f98d2f
#
_entry.id   9733a326566e9df26aae9de4b2f98d2f
#
_cell.length_a   1.000
_cell.length_b   1.000
_cell.length_c   1.000
_cell.angle_alpha   90.00
_cell.angle_beta   90.00
_cell.angle_gamma   90.00
#
_symmetry.space_group_name_H-M   'P 1'
#
loop_
_entity.id
_entity.type
_entity.pdbx_description
1 polymer ?
#
loop_
_entity_poly.entity_id
_entity_poly.type
_entity_poly.pdbx_seq_one_letter_code
_entity_poly.pdbx_strand_id
1 'polypeptide(L)'
;MILGIDLGTSNSLICQLQDGQPVPIPNALGEALTPSVVALDESGTLLVGAAAREHMAKRPLHAQAAFKRHMGSSEKLKLGDKAFRPEDLSALVLAQLKRDAEAALGQEVKEVVISVPAYFTDKQRKATLLAGELAGLKVVRLLNEPTAAALAHGIKDRDDEATFLVFDLGGGTFDVSILERFSGVMEVRATGGDSYLGGEDFTDALAQHIAAQVGLQTPMREDLALRQRLRHLADKAKRQLTFQGSVDVDLAGIAGA
;
A
#
# COMPACT_ATOMS: atom_id res chain seq x y z
N MET A 1 -11.54 -21.75 -4.96
CA MET A 1 -12.03 -20.45 -4.41
C MET A 1 -11.13 -19.36 -4.93
N ILE A 2 -11.71 -18.24 -5.37
CA ILE A 2 -10.96 -17.06 -5.84
C ILE A 2 -11.05 -16.00 -4.74
N LEU A 3 -9.92 -15.44 -4.32
CA LEU A 3 -9.84 -14.36 -3.33
C LEU A 3 -9.56 -13.02 -4.01
N GLY A 4 -9.96 -11.93 -3.37
CA GLY A 4 -9.64 -10.56 -3.80
C GLY A 4 -8.44 -10.03 -3.00
N ILE A 5 -7.50 -9.39 -3.68
CA ILE A 5 -6.37 -8.70 -3.03
C ILE A 5 -6.37 -7.25 -3.46
N ASP A 6 -6.30 -6.35 -2.48
CA ASP A 6 -5.86 -4.98 -2.69
C ASP A 6 -4.38 -4.88 -2.31
N LEU A 7 -3.53 -4.74 -3.32
CA LEU A 7 -2.09 -4.56 -3.14
C LEU A 7 -1.78 -3.06 -3.07
N GLY A 8 -1.98 -2.46 -1.90
CA GLY A 8 -1.81 -1.02 -1.70
C GLY A 8 -0.36 -0.56 -1.50
N THR A 9 -0.10 0.73 -1.67
CA THR A 9 1.25 1.34 -1.46
C THR A 9 1.69 1.29 0.00
N SER A 10 0.79 1.59 0.93
CA SER A 10 1.10 1.64 2.38
C SER A 10 0.58 0.41 3.12
N ASN A 11 -0.58 -0.11 2.75
CA ASN A 11 -1.18 -1.31 3.34
C ASN A 11 -1.81 -2.15 2.23
N SER A 12 -1.86 -3.46 2.45
CA SER A 12 -2.52 -4.42 1.58
C SER A 12 -3.53 -5.25 2.38
N LEU A 13 -4.51 -5.80 1.71
CA LEU A 13 -5.48 -6.69 2.32
C LEU A 13 -5.87 -7.83 1.36
N ILE A 14 -6.37 -8.91 1.93
CA ILE A 14 -6.97 -10.03 1.20
C ILE A 14 -8.38 -10.29 1.73
N CYS A 15 -9.31 -10.58 0.85
CA CYS A 15 -10.70 -10.84 1.21
C CYS A 15 -11.28 -12.04 0.47
N GLN A 16 -12.27 -12.65 1.08
CA GLN A 16 -13.15 -13.66 0.47
C GLN A 16 -14.55 -13.10 0.25
N LEU A 17 -15.28 -13.70 -0.66
CA LEU A 17 -16.70 -13.46 -0.80
C LEU A 17 -17.45 -14.50 0.06
N GLN A 18 -18.15 -14.04 1.10
CA GLN A 18 -18.98 -14.86 1.97
C GLN A 18 -20.42 -14.37 1.91
N ASP A 19 -21.34 -15.22 1.51
CA ASP A 19 -22.76 -14.87 1.35
C ASP A 19 -23.01 -13.63 0.47
N GLY A 20 -22.19 -13.49 -0.58
CA GLY A 20 -22.28 -12.35 -1.50
C GLY A 20 -21.63 -11.05 -0.97
N GLN A 21 -21.06 -11.05 0.22
CA GLN A 21 -20.39 -9.90 0.82
C GLN A 21 -18.87 -10.09 0.88
N PRO A 22 -18.07 -9.06 0.61
CA PRO A 22 -16.64 -9.11 0.77
C PRO A 22 -16.28 -9.08 2.27
N VAL A 23 -15.58 -10.10 2.72
CA VAL A 23 -15.11 -10.22 4.13
C VAL A 23 -13.58 -10.23 4.13
N PRO A 24 -12.94 -9.23 4.75
CA PRO A 24 -11.50 -9.25 4.92
C PRO A 24 -11.03 -10.45 5.74
N ILE A 25 -9.94 -11.06 5.32
CA ILE A 25 -9.28 -12.14 6.05
C ILE A 25 -8.19 -11.50 6.93
N PRO A 26 -8.26 -11.63 8.27
CA PRO A 26 -7.29 -11.02 9.15
C PRO A 26 -5.92 -11.69 9.03
N ASN A 27 -4.87 -10.90 9.25
CA ASN A 27 -3.51 -11.41 9.39
C ASN A 27 -3.29 -12.10 10.76
N ALA A 28 -2.11 -12.61 11.01
CA ALA A 28 -1.75 -13.30 12.25
C ALA A 28 -1.91 -12.43 13.53
N LEU A 29 -2.02 -11.11 13.40
CA LEU A 29 -2.28 -10.18 14.51
C LEU A 29 -3.78 -9.87 14.69
N GLY A 30 -4.65 -10.46 13.89
CA GLY A 30 -6.09 -10.20 13.90
C GLY A 30 -6.49 -8.91 13.18
N GLU A 31 -5.56 -8.28 12.43
CA GLU A 31 -5.81 -7.04 11.70
C GLU A 31 -6.17 -7.33 10.23
N ALA A 32 -7.15 -6.61 9.69
CA ALA A 32 -7.54 -6.73 8.29
C ALA A 32 -6.48 -6.18 7.32
N LEU A 33 -5.69 -5.21 7.77
CA LEU A 33 -4.66 -4.55 6.95
C LEU A 33 -3.27 -5.08 7.31
N THR A 34 -2.52 -5.47 6.28
CA THR A 34 -1.10 -5.80 6.39
C THR A 34 -0.27 -4.68 5.81
N PRO A 35 0.68 -4.08 6.57
CA PRO A 35 1.58 -3.07 6.04
C PRO A 35 2.36 -3.56 4.83
N SER A 36 2.39 -2.77 3.74
CA SER A 36 3.19 -3.06 2.54
C SER A 36 4.65 -2.66 2.77
N VAL A 37 5.28 -3.32 3.76
CA VAL A 37 6.66 -3.08 4.18
C VAL A 37 7.39 -4.41 4.24
N VAL A 38 8.63 -4.40 3.76
CA VAL A 38 9.56 -5.55 3.81
C VAL A 38 10.85 -5.09 4.47
N ALA A 39 11.41 -5.91 5.35
CA ALA A 39 12.69 -5.63 6.01
C ALA A 39 13.56 -6.89 6.07
N LEU A 40 14.85 -6.67 6.30
CA LEU A 40 15.83 -7.71 6.53
C LEU A 40 16.33 -7.57 7.98
N ASP A 41 16.12 -8.58 8.80
CA ASP A 41 16.60 -8.58 10.18
C ASP A 41 18.11 -8.83 10.30
N GLU A 42 18.62 -8.88 11.52
CA GLU A 42 20.04 -9.09 11.79
C GLU A 42 20.54 -10.48 11.40
N SER A 43 19.66 -11.45 11.39
CA SER A 43 19.95 -12.82 10.95
C SER A 43 19.94 -12.98 9.44
N GLY A 44 19.49 -11.96 8.69
CA GLY A 44 19.26 -12.00 7.26
C GLY A 44 17.90 -12.59 6.87
N THR A 45 16.96 -12.72 7.84
CA THR A 45 15.60 -13.19 7.62
C THR A 45 14.72 -12.04 7.09
N LEU A 46 13.89 -12.34 6.11
CA LEU A 46 12.93 -11.39 5.56
C LEU A 46 11.71 -11.27 6.48
N LEU A 47 11.43 -10.05 6.89
CA LEU A 47 10.24 -9.65 7.64
C LEU A 47 9.26 -8.97 6.68
N VAL A 48 7.95 -9.17 6.89
CA VAL A 48 6.88 -8.54 6.12
C VAL A 48 5.81 -7.99 7.06
N GLY A 49 5.16 -6.90 6.68
CA GLY A 49 4.03 -6.36 7.41
C GLY A 49 4.43 -5.57 8.66
N ALA A 50 3.72 -5.79 9.77
CA ALA A 50 3.91 -5.03 11.01
C ALA A 50 5.33 -5.17 11.58
N ALA A 51 5.88 -6.38 11.60
CA ALA A 51 7.26 -6.63 12.06
C ALA A 51 8.28 -5.88 11.22
N ALA A 52 8.10 -5.83 9.89
CA ALA A 52 8.97 -5.05 9.00
C ALA A 52 8.84 -3.54 9.25
N ARG A 53 7.62 -3.04 9.53
CA ARG A 53 7.37 -1.63 9.85
C ARG A 53 8.05 -1.21 11.15
N GLU A 54 7.99 -2.04 12.19
CA GLU A 54 8.75 -1.81 13.44
C GLU A 54 10.26 -1.83 13.21
N HIS A 55 10.73 -2.79 12.40
CA HIS A 55 12.16 -2.89 12.09
C HIS A 55 12.65 -1.65 11.32
N MET A 56 11.84 -1.13 10.39
CA MET A 56 12.15 0.07 9.61
C MET A 56 12.38 1.30 10.50
N ALA A 57 11.65 1.44 11.60
CA ALA A 57 11.86 2.54 12.54
C ALA A 57 13.24 2.48 13.23
N LYS A 58 13.78 1.28 13.42
CA LYS A 58 15.08 1.06 14.09
C LYS A 58 16.25 0.97 13.10
N ARG A 59 16.02 0.37 11.93
CA ARG A 59 17.05 0.09 10.90
C ARG A 59 16.55 0.43 9.50
N PRO A 60 16.41 1.71 9.17
CA PRO A 60 15.78 2.16 7.93
C PRO A 60 16.49 1.69 6.65
N LEU A 61 17.82 1.49 6.70
CA LEU A 61 18.60 0.97 5.55
C LEU A 61 18.30 -0.50 5.22
N HIS A 62 17.68 -1.23 6.14
CA HIS A 62 17.35 -2.64 6.00
C HIS A 62 15.86 -2.88 5.75
N ALA A 63 15.10 -1.84 5.37
CA ALA A 63 13.68 -1.94 5.10
C ALA A 63 13.28 -1.12 3.88
N GLN A 64 12.20 -1.53 3.23
CA GLN A 64 11.59 -0.82 2.11
C GLN A 64 10.06 -0.77 2.28
N ALA A 65 9.51 0.40 1.95
CA ALA A 65 8.08 0.66 1.83
C ALA A 65 7.80 1.39 0.51
N ALA A 66 6.54 1.58 0.18
CA ALA A 66 6.09 2.33 -0.99
C ALA A 66 6.66 1.83 -2.35
N PHE A 67 7.17 0.61 -2.41
CA PHE A 67 7.78 0.03 -3.61
C PHE A 67 6.77 -0.18 -4.76
N LYS A 68 5.47 -0.15 -4.49
CA LYS A 68 4.43 -0.16 -5.54
C LYS A 68 4.57 1.01 -6.51
N ARG A 69 5.06 2.17 -6.05
CA ARG A 69 5.33 3.35 -6.91
C ARG A 69 6.35 3.06 -8.02
N HIS A 70 7.24 2.10 -7.79
CA HIS A 70 8.33 1.73 -8.70
C HIS A 70 8.02 0.50 -9.56
N MET A 71 6.80 -0.05 -9.46
CA MET A 71 6.42 -1.25 -10.24
C MET A 71 6.67 -1.08 -11.74
N GLY A 72 7.26 -2.10 -12.34
CA GLY A 72 7.58 -2.13 -13.77
C GLY A 72 8.78 -1.26 -14.17
N SER A 73 9.46 -0.61 -13.20
CA SER A 73 10.72 0.09 -13.45
C SER A 73 11.92 -0.85 -13.39
N SER A 74 13.08 -0.38 -13.86
CA SER A 74 14.36 -1.10 -13.72
C SER A 74 15.09 -0.80 -12.39
N GLU A 75 14.46 -0.03 -11.51
CA GLU A 75 15.05 0.36 -10.24
C GLU A 75 15.24 -0.85 -9.33
N LYS A 76 16.35 -0.84 -8.58
CA LYS A 76 16.64 -1.84 -7.56
C LYS A 76 16.63 -1.17 -6.19
N LEU A 77 15.75 -1.65 -5.34
CA LEU A 77 15.56 -1.19 -3.98
C LEU A 77 16.46 -2.01 -3.03
N LYS A 78 17.21 -1.33 -2.18
CA LYS A 78 18.19 -1.98 -1.29
C LYS A 78 17.57 -2.28 0.07
N LEU A 79 17.80 -3.48 0.56
CA LEU A 79 17.61 -3.89 1.95
C LEU A 79 18.96 -4.37 2.49
N GLY A 80 19.66 -3.51 3.22
CA GLY A 80 21.07 -3.73 3.55
C GLY A 80 21.90 -3.91 2.27
N ASP A 81 22.63 -5.02 2.18
CA ASP A 81 23.47 -5.34 1.03
C ASP A 81 22.73 -6.03 -0.12
N LYS A 82 21.47 -6.43 0.10
CA LYS A 82 20.65 -7.09 -0.92
C LYS A 82 19.87 -6.07 -1.73
N ALA A 83 19.67 -6.36 -3.02
CA ALA A 83 18.92 -5.50 -3.94
C ALA A 83 17.77 -6.31 -4.55
N PHE A 84 16.57 -5.72 -4.51
CA PHE A 84 15.32 -6.33 -4.96
C PHE A 84 14.66 -5.44 -6.02
N ARG A 85 13.94 -6.04 -6.95
CA ARG A 85 13.04 -5.32 -7.82
C ARG A 85 11.73 -5.00 -7.06
N PRO A 86 10.97 -3.98 -7.47
CA PRO A 86 9.68 -3.69 -6.87
C PRO A 86 8.72 -4.87 -6.86
N GLU A 87 8.70 -5.67 -7.94
CA GLU A 87 7.89 -6.88 -8.03
C GLU A 87 8.34 -7.98 -7.07
N ASP A 88 9.64 -8.09 -6.75
CA ASP A 88 10.14 -9.06 -5.78
C ASP A 88 9.64 -8.73 -4.36
N LEU A 89 9.65 -7.44 -3.98
CA LEU A 89 9.13 -6.97 -2.70
C LEU A 89 7.59 -7.11 -2.62
N SER A 90 6.91 -6.82 -3.73
CA SER A 90 5.46 -7.01 -3.83
C SER A 90 5.08 -8.48 -3.69
N ALA A 91 5.88 -9.39 -4.26
CA ALA A 91 5.68 -10.83 -4.14
C ALA A 91 5.79 -11.30 -2.68
N LEU A 92 6.70 -10.73 -1.90
CA LEU A 92 6.82 -11.05 -0.46
C LEU A 92 5.58 -10.64 0.32
N VAL A 93 4.99 -9.47 0.01
CA VAL A 93 3.71 -9.04 0.62
C VAL A 93 2.57 -9.97 0.20
N LEU A 94 2.47 -10.28 -1.09
CA LEU A 94 1.44 -11.21 -1.61
C LEU A 94 1.58 -12.62 -0.99
N ALA A 95 2.81 -13.11 -0.82
CA ALA A 95 3.07 -14.40 -0.16
C ALA A 95 2.71 -14.37 1.33
N GLN A 96 2.84 -13.22 2.00
CA GLN A 96 2.37 -13.06 3.39
C GLN A 96 0.84 -13.11 3.45
N LEU A 97 0.15 -12.34 2.60
CA LEU A 97 -1.31 -12.36 2.53
C LEU A 97 -1.86 -13.77 2.22
N LYS A 98 -1.18 -14.50 1.31
CA LYS A 98 -1.50 -15.90 1.01
C LYS A 98 -1.40 -16.77 2.26
N ARG A 99 -0.27 -16.72 2.99
CA ARG A 99 -0.07 -17.51 4.21
C ARG A 99 -1.13 -17.20 5.28
N ASP A 100 -1.43 -15.92 5.49
CA ASP A 100 -2.45 -15.49 6.44
C ASP A 100 -3.83 -16.02 6.05
N ALA A 101 -4.18 -15.96 4.76
CA ALA A 101 -5.44 -16.49 4.26
C ALA A 101 -5.52 -18.03 4.36
N GLU A 102 -4.43 -18.74 4.03
CA GLU A 102 -4.37 -20.20 4.17
C GLU A 102 -4.50 -20.65 5.62
N ALA A 103 -3.87 -19.93 6.54
CA ALA A 103 -4.00 -20.20 7.98
C ALA A 103 -5.42 -19.95 8.50
N ALA A 104 -6.07 -18.86 8.07
CA ALA A 104 -7.42 -18.52 8.49
C ALA A 104 -8.48 -19.44 7.90
N LEU A 105 -8.32 -19.87 6.65
CA LEU A 105 -9.29 -20.66 5.90
C LEU A 105 -9.08 -22.18 6.03
N GLY A 106 -7.91 -22.62 6.49
CA GLY A 106 -7.55 -24.03 6.58
C GLY A 106 -7.42 -24.74 5.22
N GLN A 107 -7.20 -23.98 4.14
CA GLN A 107 -7.10 -24.53 2.79
C GLN A 107 -6.11 -23.76 1.92
N GLU A 108 -5.59 -24.40 0.89
CA GLU A 108 -4.63 -23.80 -0.05
C GLU A 108 -5.30 -22.68 -0.88
N VAL A 109 -4.61 -21.54 -1.00
CA VAL A 109 -5.01 -20.39 -1.81
C VAL A 109 -4.20 -20.39 -3.12
N LYS A 110 -4.90 -20.60 -4.24
CA LYS A 110 -4.27 -20.68 -5.58
C LYS A 110 -4.59 -19.50 -6.48
N GLU A 111 -5.84 -19.07 -6.49
CA GLU A 111 -6.36 -18.11 -7.47
C GLU A 111 -6.80 -16.81 -6.80
N VAL A 112 -6.40 -15.69 -7.40
CA VAL A 112 -6.71 -14.35 -6.89
C VAL A 112 -7.08 -13.38 -8.01
N VAL A 113 -7.86 -12.36 -7.65
CA VAL A 113 -8.01 -11.11 -8.37
C VAL A 113 -7.22 -10.04 -7.62
N ILE A 114 -6.41 -9.23 -8.31
CA ILE A 114 -5.63 -8.15 -7.69
C ILE A 114 -6.10 -6.81 -8.25
N SER A 115 -6.33 -5.82 -7.37
CA SER A 115 -6.62 -4.45 -7.78
C SER A 115 -5.35 -3.71 -8.22
N VAL A 116 -5.50 -2.85 -9.23
CA VAL A 116 -4.42 -2.00 -9.76
C VAL A 116 -4.97 -0.63 -10.11
N PRO A 117 -4.17 0.45 -10.00
CA PRO A 117 -4.55 1.77 -10.47
C PRO A 117 -4.99 1.76 -11.94
N ALA A 118 -5.99 2.58 -12.28
CA ALA A 118 -6.55 2.58 -13.63
C ALA A 118 -5.52 2.99 -14.70
N TYR A 119 -4.60 3.90 -14.36
CA TYR A 119 -3.55 4.40 -15.26
C TYR A 119 -2.28 3.53 -15.28
N PHE A 120 -2.23 2.40 -14.55
CA PHE A 120 -1.08 1.52 -14.64
C PHE A 120 -0.82 1.14 -16.10
N THR A 121 0.41 1.38 -16.53
CA THR A 121 0.91 0.97 -17.83
C THR A 121 0.97 -0.56 -17.95
N ASP A 122 1.09 -1.07 -19.18
CA ASP A 122 1.26 -2.51 -19.43
C ASP A 122 2.47 -3.10 -18.68
N LYS A 123 3.56 -2.31 -18.53
CA LYS A 123 4.75 -2.74 -17.78
C LYS A 123 4.42 -2.94 -16.30
N GLN A 124 3.69 -2.02 -15.69
CA GLN A 124 3.28 -2.09 -14.29
C GLN A 124 2.29 -3.24 -14.05
N ARG A 125 1.34 -3.43 -14.96
CA ARG A 125 0.40 -4.58 -14.91
C ARG A 125 1.13 -5.91 -15.02
N LYS A 126 2.06 -6.06 -15.96
CA LYS A 126 2.91 -7.26 -16.09
C LYS A 126 3.77 -7.51 -14.85
N ALA A 127 4.33 -6.45 -14.26
CA ALA A 127 5.08 -6.56 -13.01
C ALA A 127 4.19 -7.03 -11.84
N THR A 128 2.93 -6.58 -11.79
CA THR A 128 1.95 -7.05 -10.78
C THR A 128 1.59 -8.52 -10.99
N LEU A 129 1.40 -8.96 -12.24
CA LEU A 129 1.18 -10.40 -12.56
C LEU A 129 2.38 -11.24 -12.14
N LEU A 130 3.60 -10.78 -12.47
CA LEU A 130 4.84 -11.45 -12.08
C LEU A 130 4.99 -11.54 -10.55
N ALA A 131 4.64 -10.48 -9.81
CA ALA A 131 4.66 -10.51 -8.35
C ALA A 131 3.70 -11.57 -7.78
N GLY A 132 2.51 -11.71 -8.36
CA GLY A 132 1.57 -12.78 -8.01
C GLY A 132 2.14 -14.17 -8.29
N GLU A 133 2.75 -14.37 -9.44
CA GLU A 133 3.38 -15.63 -9.85
C GLU A 133 4.54 -16.01 -8.92
N LEU A 134 5.41 -15.04 -8.58
CA LEU A 134 6.51 -15.23 -7.62
C LEU A 134 6.00 -15.57 -6.21
N ALA A 135 4.81 -15.10 -5.83
CA ALA A 135 4.14 -15.45 -4.58
C ALA A 135 3.45 -16.83 -4.63
N GLY A 136 3.52 -17.55 -5.75
CA GLY A 136 2.82 -18.82 -5.95
C GLY A 136 1.30 -18.66 -6.06
N LEU A 137 0.84 -17.55 -6.62
CA LEU A 137 -0.56 -17.22 -6.88
C LEU A 137 -0.82 -17.16 -8.38
N LYS A 138 -1.92 -17.76 -8.83
CA LYS A 138 -2.46 -17.54 -10.16
C LYS A 138 -3.36 -16.31 -10.14
N VAL A 139 -2.91 -15.21 -10.71
CA VAL A 139 -3.70 -14.00 -10.86
C VAL A 139 -4.66 -14.19 -12.04
N VAL A 140 -5.93 -14.48 -11.74
CA VAL A 140 -6.94 -14.74 -12.78
C VAL A 140 -7.42 -13.46 -13.46
N ARG A 141 -7.31 -12.31 -12.74
CA ARG A 141 -7.66 -11.00 -13.28
C ARG A 141 -6.98 -9.87 -12.52
N LEU A 142 -6.58 -8.83 -13.26
CA LEU A 142 -6.33 -7.51 -12.68
C LEU A 142 -7.60 -6.66 -12.84
N LEU A 143 -8.03 -6.03 -11.75
CA LEU A 143 -9.19 -5.16 -11.72
C LEU A 143 -8.76 -3.72 -11.44
N ASN A 144 -9.28 -2.76 -12.20
CA ASN A 144 -8.97 -1.35 -11.92
C ASN A 144 -9.56 -0.93 -10.57
N GLU A 145 -8.76 -0.27 -9.73
CA GLU A 145 -9.16 0.20 -8.39
C GLU A 145 -10.47 1.03 -8.41
N PRO A 146 -10.66 2.02 -9.32
CA PRO A 146 -11.91 2.76 -9.39
C PRO A 146 -13.12 1.87 -9.75
N THR A 147 -12.93 0.85 -10.58
CA THR A 147 -13.98 -0.11 -10.91
C THR A 147 -14.31 -0.98 -9.68
N ALA A 148 -13.30 -1.42 -8.93
CA ALA A 148 -13.49 -2.17 -7.70
C ALA A 148 -14.25 -1.34 -6.65
N ALA A 149 -13.87 -0.08 -6.45
CA ALA A 149 -14.56 0.84 -5.55
C ALA A 149 -16.03 1.07 -5.96
N ALA A 150 -16.30 1.30 -7.23
CA ALA A 150 -17.65 1.45 -7.75
C ALA A 150 -18.51 0.20 -7.52
N LEU A 151 -17.96 -0.99 -7.75
CA LEU A 151 -18.65 -2.26 -7.48
C LEU A 151 -18.93 -2.45 -5.99
N ALA A 152 -17.99 -2.11 -5.12
CA ALA A 152 -18.16 -2.21 -3.66
C ALA A 152 -19.25 -1.27 -3.13
N HIS A 153 -19.48 -0.13 -3.76
CA HIS A 153 -20.56 0.80 -3.42
C HIS A 153 -21.94 0.41 -3.96
N GLY A 154 -22.11 -0.82 -4.47
CA GLY A 154 -23.38 -1.34 -4.94
C GLY A 154 -23.91 -0.67 -6.23
N ILE A 155 -23.01 -0.04 -7.00
CA ILE A 155 -23.37 0.63 -8.25
C ILE A 155 -23.93 -0.40 -9.27
N LYS A 156 -23.53 -1.66 -9.14
CA LYS A 156 -24.05 -2.77 -9.99
C LYS A 156 -25.55 -3.01 -9.83
N ASP A 157 -26.12 -2.71 -8.67
CA ASP A 157 -27.50 -3.05 -8.29
C ASP A 157 -28.50 -1.92 -8.63
N ARG A 158 -28.05 -0.86 -9.31
CA ARG A 158 -28.89 0.23 -9.79
C ARG A 158 -29.18 0.03 -11.27
N ASP A 159 -30.43 0.22 -11.69
CA ASP A 159 -30.85 0.04 -13.09
C ASP A 159 -30.66 1.27 -13.99
N ASP A 160 -30.28 2.41 -13.40
CA ASP A 160 -30.18 3.69 -14.10
C ASP A 160 -28.81 3.88 -14.75
N GLU A 161 -28.82 4.55 -15.89
CA GLU A 161 -27.59 5.10 -16.49
C GLU A 161 -27.05 6.19 -15.56
N ALA A 162 -25.76 6.13 -15.23
CA ALA A 162 -25.16 7.09 -14.32
C ALA A 162 -23.67 7.27 -14.59
N THR A 163 -23.22 8.50 -14.36
CA THR A 163 -21.80 8.86 -14.39
C THR A 163 -21.31 9.06 -12.95
N PHE A 164 -20.19 8.46 -12.60
CA PHE A 164 -19.60 8.50 -11.28
C PHE A 164 -18.20 9.11 -11.34
N LEU A 165 -17.90 9.95 -10.37
CA LEU A 165 -16.55 10.39 -10.10
C LEU A 165 -16.00 9.54 -8.93
N VAL A 166 -14.90 8.82 -9.17
CA VAL A 166 -14.14 8.13 -8.13
C VAL A 166 -12.89 8.96 -7.84
N PHE A 167 -12.77 9.38 -6.60
CA PHE A 167 -11.64 10.14 -6.08
C PHE A 167 -10.89 9.24 -5.10
N ASP A 168 -9.74 8.74 -5.50
CA ASP A 168 -8.91 7.81 -4.72
C ASP A 168 -7.59 8.48 -4.34
N LEU A 169 -7.47 8.88 -3.07
CA LEU A 169 -6.25 9.41 -2.49
C LEU A 169 -5.66 8.37 -1.55
N GLY A 170 -4.80 7.55 -2.10
CA GLY A 170 -4.13 6.47 -1.39
C GLY A 170 -2.92 6.91 -0.58
N GLY A 171 -2.14 5.93 -0.08
CA GLY A 171 -0.89 6.20 0.62
C GLY A 171 0.22 6.72 -0.29
N GLY A 172 0.18 6.37 -1.57
CA GLY A 172 1.28 6.64 -2.49
C GLY A 172 0.88 7.22 -3.83
N THR A 173 -0.40 7.15 -4.19
CA THR A 173 -0.94 7.59 -5.47
C THR A 173 -2.23 8.35 -5.24
N PHE A 174 -2.51 9.26 -6.13
CA PHE A 174 -3.76 9.97 -6.24
C PHE A 174 -4.38 9.70 -7.61
N ASP A 175 -5.61 9.19 -7.62
CA ASP A 175 -6.37 8.83 -8.80
C ASP A 175 -7.73 9.50 -8.81
N VAL A 176 -8.09 10.08 -9.94
CA VAL A 176 -9.45 10.54 -10.22
C VAL A 176 -9.93 9.84 -11.48
N SER A 177 -11.06 9.17 -11.42
CA SER A 177 -11.62 8.45 -12.56
C SER A 177 -13.09 8.80 -12.76
N ILE A 178 -13.46 9.02 -14.01
CA ILE A 178 -14.86 9.15 -14.43
C ILE A 178 -15.28 7.79 -14.98
N LEU A 179 -16.27 7.18 -14.31
CA LEU A 179 -16.88 5.95 -14.73
C LEU A 179 -18.29 6.22 -15.22
N GLU A 180 -18.65 5.60 -16.30
CA GLU A 180 -20.02 5.61 -16.83
C GLU A 180 -20.59 4.20 -16.79
N ARG A 181 -21.83 4.11 -16.32
CA ARG A 181 -22.60 2.89 -16.40
C ARG A 181 -23.70 3.06 -17.44
N PHE A 182 -23.71 2.18 -18.44
CA PHE A 182 -24.66 2.15 -19.50
C PHE A 182 -25.02 0.69 -19.82
N SER A 183 -26.31 0.36 -19.83
CA SER A 183 -26.81 -0.99 -20.18
C SER A 183 -26.12 -2.13 -19.41
N GLY A 184 -25.85 -1.94 -18.10
CA GLY A 184 -25.20 -2.96 -17.26
C GLY A 184 -23.69 -3.09 -17.44
N VAL A 185 -23.08 -2.30 -18.34
CA VAL A 185 -21.63 -2.23 -18.54
C VAL A 185 -21.08 -1.02 -17.81
N MET A 186 -19.94 -1.20 -17.12
CA MET A 186 -19.20 -0.10 -16.49
C MET A 186 -17.95 0.18 -17.29
N GLU A 187 -17.80 1.41 -17.75
CA GLU A 187 -16.69 1.87 -18.55
C GLU A 187 -15.94 3.01 -17.84
N VAL A 188 -14.60 2.95 -17.83
CA VAL A 188 -13.76 4.07 -17.39
C VAL A 188 -13.60 5.02 -18.58
N ARG A 189 -14.26 6.19 -18.51
CA ARG A 189 -14.26 7.20 -19.58
C ARG A 189 -13.01 8.07 -19.59
N ALA A 190 -12.56 8.41 -18.39
CA ALA A 190 -11.36 9.21 -18.22
C ALA A 190 -10.70 8.86 -16.89
N THR A 191 -9.40 8.97 -16.85
CA THR A 191 -8.60 8.85 -15.63
C THR A 191 -7.48 9.87 -15.65
N GLY A 192 -7.16 10.41 -14.48
CA GLY A 192 -6.06 11.32 -14.24
C GLY A 192 -5.57 11.16 -12.82
N GLY A 193 -4.46 11.79 -12.47
CA GLY A 193 -3.92 11.70 -11.12
C GLY A 193 -2.43 11.96 -11.07
N ASP A 194 -1.83 11.61 -9.93
CA ASP A 194 -0.39 11.72 -9.69
C ASP A 194 0.11 10.43 -9.02
N SER A 195 1.05 9.76 -9.67
CA SER A 195 1.68 8.51 -9.18
C SER A 195 2.59 8.71 -7.98
N TYR A 196 2.88 9.96 -7.61
CA TYR A 196 3.78 10.32 -6.53
C TYR A 196 3.14 11.27 -5.51
N LEU A 197 1.81 11.31 -5.45
CA LEU A 197 1.04 12.08 -4.47
C LEU A 197 0.18 11.14 -3.62
N GLY A 198 0.37 11.18 -2.31
CA GLY A 198 -0.42 10.40 -1.37
C GLY A 198 -0.06 10.65 0.09
N GLY A 199 -0.59 9.85 0.98
CA GLY A 199 -0.39 9.96 2.42
C GLY A 199 1.08 9.95 2.86
N GLU A 200 1.96 9.29 2.12
CA GLU A 200 3.41 9.28 2.38
C GLU A 200 4.05 10.66 2.13
N ASP A 201 3.59 11.37 1.09
CA ASP A 201 4.10 12.70 0.75
C ASP A 201 3.62 13.74 1.77
N PHE A 202 2.40 13.61 2.25
CA PHE A 202 1.91 14.44 3.37
C PHE A 202 2.69 14.16 4.66
N THR A 203 3.05 12.90 4.91
CA THR A 203 3.91 12.55 6.04
C THR A 203 5.29 13.18 5.90
N ASP A 204 5.89 13.15 4.71
CA ASP A 204 7.18 13.77 4.44
C ASP A 204 7.14 15.30 4.59
N ALA A 205 6.09 15.94 4.09
CA ALA A 205 5.89 17.38 4.24
C ALA A 205 5.75 17.79 5.72
N LEU A 206 4.97 17.03 6.48
CA LEU A 206 4.79 17.27 7.91
C LEU A 206 6.07 17.01 8.70
N ALA A 207 6.84 15.98 8.38
CA ALA A 207 8.13 15.70 8.99
C ALA A 207 9.14 16.84 8.73
N GLN A 208 9.15 17.38 7.52
CA GLN A 208 9.97 18.56 7.18
C GLN A 208 9.53 19.80 7.98
N HIS A 209 8.21 20.00 8.10
CA HIS A 209 7.67 21.11 8.88
C HIS A 209 8.08 21.01 10.36
N ILE A 210 7.93 19.83 10.98
CA ILE A 210 8.36 19.58 12.36
C ILE A 210 9.87 19.86 12.52
N ALA A 211 10.70 19.35 11.62
CA ALA A 211 12.14 19.58 11.64
C ALA A 211 12.49 21.08 11.58
N ALA A 212 11.80 21.84 10.72
CA ALA A 212 12.00 23.29 10.59
C ALA A 212 11.59 24.05 11.85
N GLN A 213 10.50 23.68 12.51
CA GLN A 213 10.01 24.32 13.74
C GLN A 213 11.01 24.22 14.91
N VAL A 214 11.76 23.13 14.98
CA VAL A 214 12.76 22.90 16.04
C VAL A 214 14.19 23.24 15.60
N GLY A 215 14.35 23.88 14.45
CA GLY A 215 15.66 24.36 13.98
C GLY A 215 16.67 23.26 13.67
N LEU A 216 16.21 22.06 13.31
CA LEU A 216 17.10 20.97 12.91
C LEU A 216 17.82 21.35 11.61
N GLN A 217 19.11 21.66 11.75
CA GLN A 217 20.01 22.11 10.66
C GLN A 217 20.49 20.95 9.80
N THR A 218 20.49 19.72 10.33
CA THR A 218 20.96 18.54 9.60
C THR A 218 20.00 18.23 8.47
N PRO A 219 20.46 18.22 7.20
CA PRO A 219 19.61 17.82 6.10
C PRO A 219 19.06 16.41 6.37
N MET A 220 17.75 16.26 6.40
CA MET A 220 17.09 14.95 6.57
C MET A 220 17.51 13.91 5.51
N ARG A 221 18.23 14.34 4.49
CA ARG A 221 18.84 13.50 3.45
C ARG A 221 20.11 12.79 3.94
N GLU A 222 20.81 13.34 4.92
CA GLU A 222 22.10 12.84 5.39
C GLU A 222 21.95 11.87 6.58
N ASP A 223 20.90 12.07 7.43
CA ASP A 223 20.60 11.16 8.54
C ASP A 223 19.27 10.41 8.29
N LEU A 224 19.39 9.21 7.76
CA LEU A 224 18.23 8.36 7.47
C LEU A 224 17.51 7.89 8.74
N ALA A 225 18.21 7.72 9.85
CA ALA A 225 17.60 7.32 11.12
C ALA A 225 16.75 8.47 11.69
N LEU A 226 17.28 9.68 11.69
CA LEU A 226 16.55 10.89 12.08
C LEU A 226 15.32 11.10 11.18
N ARG A 227 15.50 10.97 9.86
CA ARG A 227 14.40 11.08 8.90
C ARG A 227 13.28 10.09 9.23
N GLN A 228 13.58 8.83 9.48
CA GLN A 228 12.57 7.82 9.77
C GLN A 228 11.87 8.05 11.11
N ARG A 229 12.58 8.53 12.12
CA ARG A 229 11.97 8.92 13.41
C ARG A 229 10.99 10.07 13.22
N LEU A 230 11.40 11.12 12.53
CA LEU A 230 10.53 12.26 12.21
C LEU A 230 9.32 11.84 11.38
N ARG A 231 9.50 10.98 10.38
CA ARG A 231 8.39 10.42 9.60
C ARG A 231 7.41 9.64 10.48
N HIS A 232 7.91 8.83 11.40
CA HIS A 232 7.05 8.08 12.33
C HIS A 232 6.20 9.02 13.21
N LEU A 233 6.81 10.05 13.77
CA LEU A 233 6.11 11.07 14.57
C LEU A 233 5.10 11.84 13.72
N ALA A 234 5.49 12.23 12.52
CA ALA A 234 4.63 12.93 11.57
C ALA A 234 3.43 12.08 11.13
N ASP A 235 3.61 10.78 10.84
CA ASP A 235 2.49 9.89 10.48
C ASP A 235 1.51 9.74 11.64
N LYS A 236 2.02 9.61 12.87
CA LYS A 236 1.19 9.56 14.07
C LYS A 236 0.40 10.86 14.25
N ALA A 237 1.07 12.01 14.16
CA ALA A 237 0.43 13.32 14.27
C ALA A 237 -0.60 13.55 13.15
N LYS A 238 -0.26 13.23 11.91
CA LYS A 238 -1.17 13.31 10.75
C LYS A 238 -2.47 12.54 10.99
N ARG A 239 -2.38 11.32 11.51
CA ARG A 239 -3.57 10.50 11.83
C ARG A 239 -4.41 11.09 12.96
N GLN A 240 -3.77 11.65 13.99
CA GLN A 240 -4.46 12.29 15.11
C GLN A 240 -5.18 13.58 14.67
N LEU A 241 -4.58 14.36 13.76
CA LEU A 241 -5.17 15.57 13.19
C LEU A 241 -6.49 15.32 12.41
N THR A 242 -6.77 14.06 12.05
CA THR A 242 -8.09 13.70 11.48
C THR A 242 -9.24 13.94 12.48
N PHE A 243 -8.95 13.84 13.78
CA PHE A 243 -9.96 13.92 14.85
C PHE A 243 -9.76 15.11 15.78
N GLN A 244 -8.64 15.83 15.66
CA GLN A 244 -8.25 16.92 16.56
C GLN A 244 -7.78 18.12 15.76
N GLY A 245 -8.08 19.33 16.25
CA GLY A 245 -7.64 20.57 15.61
C GLY A 245 -6.15 20.88 15.79
N SER A 246 -5.50 20.29 16.81
CA SER A 246 -4.07 20.40 17.09
C SER A 246 -3.55 19.15 17.76
N VAL A 247 -2.24 18.87 17.60
CA VAL A 247 -1.56 17.72 18.18
C VAL A 247 -0.18 18.14 18.67
N ASP A 248 0.14 17.79 19.91
CA ASP A 248 1.48 17.93 20.46
C ASP A 248 2.38 16.77 19.99
N VAL A 249 3.54 17.09 19.48
CA VAL A 249 4.52 16.10 19.02
C VAL A 249 5.65 16.05 20.02
N ASP A 250 5.79 14.92 20.72
CA ASP A 250 6.92 14.68 21.61
C ASP A 250 8.18 14.37 20.80
N LEU A 251 9.18 15.24 20.93
CA LEU A 251 10.48 15.14 20.26
C LEU A 251 11.57 14.57 21.15
N ALA A 252 11.22 14.02 22.33
CA ALA A 252 12.18 13.37 23.20
C ALA A 252 12.97 12.28 22.44
N GLY A 253 14.29 12.39 22.49
CA GLY A 253 15.21 11.51 21.77
C GLY A 253 15.48 11.88 20.30
N ILE A 254 14.96 13.02 19.82
CA ILE A 254 15.44 13.63 18.57
C ILE A 254 16.69 14.47 18.92
N ALA A 255 17.84 14.11 18.37
CA ALA A 255 19.09 14.82 18.62
C ALA A 255 18.99 16.27 18.11
N GLY A 256 19.22 17.26 19.01
CA GLY A 256 19.19 18.68 18.69
C GLY A 256 17.81 19.36 18.84
N ALA A 257 16.81 18.67 19.38
CA ALA A 257 15.55 19.27 19.78
C ALA A 257 15.51 19.62 21.28
#